data_ff62c9b3f12107afb67e13f6e1509be2
#
_entry.id   ff62c9b3f12107afb67e13f6e1509be2
#
_cell.length_a   1.000
_cell.length_b   1.000
_cell.length_c   1.000
_cell.angle_alpha   90.00
_cell.angle_beta   90.00
_cell.angle_gamma   90.00
#
_symmetry.space_group_name_H-M   'P 1'
#
loop_
_entity.id
_entity.type
_entity.pdbx_description
1 polymer ?
#
loop_
_entity_poly.entity_id
_entity_poly.type
_entity_poly.pdbx_seq_one_letter_code
_entity_poly.pdbx_strand_id
1 'polypeptide(L)'
;DSLLEQTCRDIEIFLVDDGSRDQSGAICDRAKEQDSRVHVIHKPNGGLSSARNAALPLVRGEYVMFVDGDDRLEPECVEVMLDLINKHGADVSVCNELRFCYREDQSIEILPDQYREVEDEKEYTAQQALETILYQKDFDASACGKLYRTELFCGVEYPVGRIFEDIGTTYRVIAKCSKVVFTNRKLYCYLQRPDSLAHSVSLKHVLDGVEMVQQQERDLNEVFPALKKACRCRCLSMYFHGILSGEQPKEVQKTLWNKIKQKRFAVLTDSKARRKTRLAAMISYLGKAPLQKIYQLKVSCR
;
A
#
# COMPACT_ATOMS: atom_id res chain seq x y z
N ASP A 1 17.70 -0.37 13.50
CA ASP A 1 18.70 -1.46 13.46
C ASP A 1 18.63 -2.22 12.13
N SER A 2 17.49 -2.76 11.70
CA SER A 2 17.38 -3.61 10.50
C SER A 2 17.89 -2.97 9.19
N LEU A 3 17.86 -1.63 9.07
CA LEU A 3 18.44 -0.91 7.94
C LEU A 3 19.97 -0.83 8.00
N LEU A 4 20.54 -0.72 9.20
CA LEU A 4 21.98 -0.68 9.40
C LEU A 4 22.64 -2.05 9.17
N GLU A 5 21.87 -3.12 9.39
CA GLU A 5 22.28 -4.53 9.29
C GLU A 5 22.13 -5.10 7.88
N GLN A 6 21.65 -4.32 6.90
CA GLN A 6 21.53 -4.81 5.53
C GLN A 6 22.87 -5.32 4.96
N THR A 7 22.82 -6.46 4.25
CA THR A 7 24.02 -7.05 3.59
C THR A 7 24.54 -6.15 2.48
N CYS A 8 23.64 -5.50 1.72
CA CYS A 8 24.00 -4.43 0.80
C CYS A 8 24.51 -3.21 1.58
N ARG A 9 25.80 -2.85 1.43
CA ARG A 9 26.45 -1.75 2.17
C ARG A 9 26.38 -0.42 1.45
N ASP A 10 26.21 -0.42 0.13
CA ASP A 10 26.12 0.80 -0.69
C ASP A 10 24.66 1.34 -0.66
N ILE A 11 24.28 1.84 0.51
CA ILE A 11 22.97 2.43 0.78
C ILE A 11 23.13 3.76 1.54
N GLU A 12 22.23 4.69 1.29
CA GLU A 12 21.98 5.86 2.14
C GLU A 12 20.63 5.71 2.85
N ILE A 13 20.53 6.14 4.09
CA ILE A 13 19.35 5.95 4.93
C ILE A 13 18.83 7.31 5.38
N PHE A 14 17.64 7.69 4.92
CA PHE A 14 16.96 8.90 5.37
C PHE A 14 15.97 8.58 6.48
N LEU A 15 16.25 9.04 7.71
CA LEU A 15 15.32 9.00 8.83
C LEU A 15 14.58 10.34 8.88
N VAL A 16 13.27 10.29 8.62
CA VAL A 16 12.44 11.50 8.63
C VAL A 16 11.62 11.54 9.90
N ASP A 17 11.99 12.42 10.82
CA ASP A 17 11.22 12.72 12.01
C ASP A 17 10.16 13.79 11.69
N ASP A 18 8.91 13.37 11.55
CA ASP A 18 7.78 14.22 11.22
C ASP A 18 7.19 14.92 12.46
N GLY A 19 8.06 15.50 13.28
CA GLY A 19 7.68 16.27 14.47
C GLY A 19 7.20 15.39 15.62
N SER A 20 7.92 14.29 15.90
CA SER A 20 7.66 13.40 17.04
C SER A 20 7.73 14.12 18.36
N ARG A 21 6.88 13.71 19.31
CA ARG A 21 6.82 14.29 20.67
C ARG A 21 7.44 13.39 21.74
N ASP A 22 7.89 12.23 21.32
CA ASP A 22 8.57 11.24 22.13
C ASP A 22 10.09 11.26 21.86
N GLN A 23 10.77 10.16 22.14
CA GLN A 23 12.22 10.05 21.94
C GLN A 23 12.64 9.70 20.51
N SER A 24 11.69 9.60 19.55
CA SER A 24 12.00 9.17 18.17
C SER A 24 13.04 10.08 17.50
N GLY A 25 12.90 11.40 17.62
CA GLY A 25 13.88 12.36 17.09
C GLY A 25 15.29 12.14 17.65
N ALA A 26 15.41 11.97 18.98
CA ALA A 26 16.69 11.69 19.62
C ALA A 26 17.29 10.33 19.24
N ILE A 27 16.44 9.35 18.91
CA ILE A 27 16.90 8.04 18.37
C ILE A 27 17.47 8.23 16.98
N CYS A 28 16.81 9.03 16.13
CA CYS A 28 17.31 9.36 14.79
C CYS A 28 18.68 10.04 14.85
N ASP A 29 18.86 11.02 15.74
CA ASP A 29 20.14 11.74 15.90
C ASP A 29 21.26 10.79 16.35
N ARG A 30 21.01 9.92 17.32
CA ARG A 30 22.00 8.91 17.73
C ARG A 30 22.38 7.96 16.60
N ALA A 31 21.41 7.53 15.77
CA ALA A 31 21.70 6.68 14.62
C ALA A 31 22.62 7.38 13.62
N LYS A 32 22.41 8.68 13.37
CA LYS A 32 23.28 9.50 12.52
C LYS A 32 24.70 9.64 13.07
N GLU A 33 24.85 9.75 14.39
CA GLU A 33 26.18 9.81 15.03
C GLU A 33 26.93 8.47 14.93
N GLN A 34 26.23 7.36 14.85
CA GLN A 34 26.79 6.00 14.84
C GLN A 34 27.13 5.49 13.43
N ASP A 35 26.43 5.96 12.39
CA ASP A 35 26.61 5.46 11.03
C ASP A 35 26.52 6.60 10.01
N SER A 36 27.61 6.79 9.25
CA SER A 36 27.72 7.87 8.25
C SER A 36 26.75 7.75 7.06
N ARG A 37 26.12 6.59 6.86
CA ARG A 37 25.09 6.38 5.84
C ARG A 37 23.75 6.99 6.24
N VAL A 38 23.58 7.36 7.53
CA VAL A 38 22.31 7.87 8.07
C VAL A 38 22.23 9.37 7.93
N HIS A 39 21.17 9.84 7.32
CA HIS A 39 20.76 11.24 7.19
C HIS A 39 19.47 11.47 7.95
N VAL A 40 19.39 12.51 8.77
CA VAL A 40 18.19 12.83 9.55
C VAL A 40 17.55 14.11 9.04
N ILE A 41 16.24 14.09 8.90
CA ILE A 41 15.41 15.23 8.53
C ILE A 41 14.40 15.46 9.65
N HIS A 42 14.56 16.52 10.43
CA HIS A 42 13.54 16.96 11.38
C HIS A 42 12.62 17.97 10.71
N LYS A 43 11.31 17.79 10.82
CA LYS A 43 10.32 18.71 10.25
C LYS A 43 9.08 18.82 11.13
N PRO A 44 8.32 19.92 11.03
CA PRO A 44 6.99 20.00 11.64
C PRO A 44 6.08 18.88 11.13
N ASN A 45 5.23 18.32 12.01
CA ASN A 45 4.31 17.26 11.64
C ASN A 45 3.44 17.63 10.44
N GLY A 46 3.50 16.83 9.40
CA GLY A 46 2.74 17.00 8.15
C GLY A 46 2.17 15.68 7.62
N GLY A 47 2.38 14.57 8.37
CA GLY A 47 1.93 13.23 8.04
C GLY A 47 2.83 12.51 7.05
N LEU A 48 2.53 11.24 6.83
CA LEU A 48 3.34 10.28 6.08
C LEU A 48 3.72 10.75 4.66
N SER A 49 2.77 11.31 3.91
CA SER A 49 3.05 11.90 2.58
C SER A 49 4.10 13.00 2.65
N SER A 50 3.97 13.89 3.64
CA SER A 50 4.90 15.01 3.82
C SER A 50 6.30 14.52 4.22
N ALA A 51 6.39 13.45 5.01
CA ALA A 51 7.66 12.83 5.38
C ALA A 51 8.36 12.23 4.16
N ARG A 52 7.65 11.42 3.35
CA ARG A 52 8.21 10.83 2.12
C ARG A 52 8.63 11.88 1.10
N ASN A 53 7.80 12.92 0.90
CA ASN A 53 8.13 14.02 -0.02
C ASN A 53 9.33 14.86 0.44
N ALA A 54 9.62 14.92 1.74
CA ALA A 54 10.79 15.64 2.25
C ALA A 54 12.10 14.93 1.93
N ALA A 55 12.10 13.59 1.92
CA ALA A 55 13.31 12.81 1.63
C ALA A 55 13.55 12.63 0.12
N LEU A 56 12.52 12.42 -0.69
CA LEU A 56 12.62 12.09 -2.11
C LEU A 56 13.55 13.01 -2.91
N PRO A 57 13.52 14.35 -2.78
CA PRO A 57 14.41 15.26 -3.51
C PRO A 57 15.88 15.17 -3.11
N LEU A 58 16.19 14.53 -1.97
CA LEU A 58 17.53 14.40 -1.42
C LEU A 58 18.18 13.06 -1.77
N VAL A 59 17.37 12.09 -2.25
CA VAL A 59 17.85 10.76 -2.65
C VAL A 59 18.80 10.88 -3.84
N ARG A 60 19.99 10.28 -3.70
CA ARG A 60 21.03 10.20 -4.74
C ARG A 60 21.20 8.79 -5.29
N GLY A 61 20.68 7.80 -4.58
CA GLY A 61 20.71 6.40 -4.98
C GLY A 61 19.93 6.16 -6.27
N GLU A 62 20.40 5.24 -7.10
CA GLU A 62 19.69 4.82 -8.32
C GLU A 62 18.32 4.21 -8.01
N TYR A 63 18.18 3.63 -6.84
CA TYR A 63 16.94 3.01 -6.35
C TYR A 63 16.52 3.59 -5.02
N VAL A 64 15.22 3.54 -4.71
CA VAL A 64 14.63 3.97 -3.44
C VAL A 64 13.67 2.92 -2.91
N MET A 65 13.72 2.68 -1.59
CA MET A 65 12.78 1.84 -0.85
C MET A 65 12.20 2.66 0.31
N PHE A 66 10.90 2.51 0.55
CA PHE A 66 10.24 3.10 1.71
C PHE A 66 10.05 2.03 2.79
N VAL A 67 10.36 2.43 4.03
CA VAL A 67 10.19 1.58 5.21
C VAL A 67 9.48 2.40 6.28
N ASP A 68 8.36 1.88 6.79
CA ASP A 68 7.64 2.53 7.87
C ASP A 68 8.39 2.34 9.20
N GLY A 69 8.33 3.33 10.09
CA GLY A 69 9.20 3.39 11.27
C GLY A 69 8.98 2.31 12.33
N ASP A 70 7.87 1.58 12.24
CA ASP A 70 7.51 0.45 13.10
C ASP A 70 7.77 -0.92 12.45
N ASP A 71 8.17 -0.93 11.18
CA ASP A 71 8.48 -2.14 10.43
C ASP A 71 9.99 -2.45 10.43
N ARG A 72 10.36 -3.60 9.88
CA ARG A 72 11.75 -4.02 9.74
C ARG A 72 11.97 -4.79 8.44
N LEU A 73 13.23 -4.84 8.00
CA LEU A 73 13.66 -5.62 6.84
C LEU A 73 14.44 -6.86 7.30
N GLU A 74 14.34 -7.94 6.54
CA GLU A 74 15.32 -9.03 6.64
C GLU A 74 16.70 -8.55 6.17
N PRO A 75 17.81 -9.08 6.72
CA PRO A 75 19.16 -8.56 6.46
C PRO A 75 19.55 -8.52 4.98
N GLU A 76 19.09 -9.48 4.20
CA GLU A 76 19.36 -9.58 2.75
C GLU A 76 18.35 -8.87 1.85
N CYS A 77 17.40 -8.11 2.43
CA CYS A 77 16.28 -7.57 1.67
C CYS A 77 16.71 -6.71 0.48
N VAL A 78 17.56 -5.70 0.73
CA VAL A 78 17.99 -4.78 -0.33
C VAL A 78 18.83 -5.50 -1.39
N GLU A 79 19.73 -6.38 -0.98
CA GLU A 79 20.58 -7.16 -1.89
C GLU A 79 19.73 -8.04 -2.84
N VAL A 80 18.82 -8.82 -2.29
CA VAL A 80 17.92 -9.68 -3.09
C VAL A 80 17.06 -8.87 -4.03
N MET A 81 16.49 -7.77 -3.56
CA MET A 81 15.62 -6.91 -4.38
C MET A 81 16.40 -6.27 -5.54
N LEU A 82 17.65 -5.88 -5.31
CA LEU A 82 18.55 -5.31 -6.32
C LEU A 82 18.98 -6.39 -7.34
N ASP A 83 19.32 -7.60 -6.86
CA ASP A 83 19.67 -8.72 -7.73
C ASP A 83 18.53 -9.10 -8.68
N LEU A 84 17.29 -9.08 -8.18
CA LEU A 84 16.10 -9.30 -9.02
C LEU A 84 15.96 -8.23 -10.12
N ILE A 85 16.17 -6.96 -9.77
CA ILE A 85 16.15 -5.88 -10.77
C ILE A 85 17.20 -6.12 -11.84
N ASN A 86 18.44 -6.41 -11.43
CA ASN A 86 19.56 -6.62 -12.36
C ASN A 86 19.36 -7.86 -13.24
N LYS A 87 18.93 -8.98 -12.62
CA LYS A 87 18.70 -10.24 -13.33
C LYS A 87 17.61 -10.14 -14.40
N HIS A 88 16.52 -9.44 -14.09
CA HIS A 88 15.34 -9.35 -14.95
C HIS A 88 15.28 -8.08 -15.79
N GLY A 89 16.19 -7.12 -15.59
CA GLY A 89 16.13 -5.80 -16.22
C GLY A 89 14.83 -5.07 -15.87
N ALA A 90 14.44 -5.13 -14.58
CA ALA A 90 13.21 -4.53 -14.12
C ALA A 90 13.45 -3.09 -13.59
N ASP A 91 12.38 -2.29 -13.54
CA ASP A 91 12.41 -0.94 -12.96
C ASP A 91 12.00 -0.96 -11.48
N VAL A 92 11.25 -2.00 -11.09
CA VAL A 92 10.77 -2.20 -9.73
C VAL A 92 10.84 -3.68 -9.37
N SER A 93 11.37 -3.99 -8.21
CA SER A 93 11.19 -5.30 -7.57
C SER A 93 10.23 -5.20 -6.39
N VAL A 94 9.47 -6.26 -6.16
CA VAL A 94 8.45 -6.37 -5.10
C VAL A 94 8.70 -7.66 -4.34
N CYS A 95 8.78 -7.58 -3.02
CA CYS A 95 8.86 -8.76 -2.16
C CYS A 95 7.54 -9.02 -1.43
N ASN A 96 7.40 -10.23 -0.90
CA ASN A 96 6.30 -10.57 -0.03
C ASN A 96 6.55 -10.04 1.39
N GLU A 97 5.48 -9.96 2.19
CA GLU A 97 5.50 -9.46 3.56
C GLU A 97 5.43 -10.62 4.56
N LEU A 98 6.26 -10.56 5.61
CA LEU A 98 6.07 -11.31 6.83
C LEU A 98 5.22 -10.46 7.79
N ARG A 99 3.95 -10.81 7.95
CA ARG A 99 3.06 -10.10 8.86
C ARG A 99 3.15 -10.69 10.27
N PHE A 100 3.34 -9.84 11.26
CA PHE A 100 3.46 -10.28 12.65
C PHE A 100 2.83 -9.28 13.63
N CYS A 101 2.54 -9.76 14.84
CA CYS A 101 2.14 -8.91 15.96
C CYS A 101 2.84 -9.37 17.24
N TYR A 102 2.86 -8.52 18.24
CA TYR A 102 3.28 -8.90 19.59
C TYR A 102 2.05 -9.33 20.40
N ARG A 103 2.15 -10.46 21.11
CA ARG A 103 1.18 -10.88 22.11
C ARG A 103 1.36 -10.08 23.41
N GLU A 104 0.45 -10.24 24.36
CA GLU A 104 0.54 -9.60 25.68
C GLU A 104 1.83 -9.97 26.44
N ASP A 105 2.34 -11.18 26.25
CA ASP A 105 3.59 -11.68 26.83
C ASP A 105 4.86 -11.24 26.05
N GLN A 106 4.72 -10.33 25.10
CA GLN A 106 5.77 -9.85 24.18
C GLN A 106 6.33 -10.92 23.22
N SER A 107 5.74 -12.11 23.16
CA SER A 107 6.11 -13.10 22.13
C SER A 107 5.58 -12.66 20.75
N ILE A 108 6.31 -13.07 19.70
CA ILE A 108 5.94 -12.77 18.31
C ILE A 108 4.94 -13.82 17.81
N GLU A 109 3.85 -13.37 17.25
CA GLU A 109 2.91 -14.18 16.49
C GLU A 109 2.99 -13.86 15.01
N ILE A 110 3.29 -14.87 14.19
CA ILE A 110 3.25 -14.74 12.73
C ILE A 110 1.81 -14.89 12.26
N LEU A 111 1.35 -13.92 11.49
CA LEU A 111 0.00 -13.86 10.96
C LEU A 111 -0.09 -14.54 9.59
N PRO A 112 -1.27 -15.03 9.19
CA PRO A 112 -1.47 -15.63 7.88
C PRO A 112 -1.16 -14.66 6.73
N ASP A 113 -0.69 -15.22 5.63
CA ASP A 113 -0.38 -14.47 4.42
C ASP A 113 -1.62 -13.77 3.84
N GLN A 114 -1.45 -12.55 3.40
CA GLN A 114 -2.51 -11.76 2.81
C GLN A 114 -2.84 -12.21 1.39
N TYR A 115 -1.82 -12.61 0.65
CA TYR A 115 -1.90 -13.01 -0.75
C TYR A 115 -1.59 -14.49 -0.91
N ARG A 116 -2.03 -15.05 -2.04
CA ARG A 116 -1.66 -16.41 -2.41
C ARG A 116 -0.23 -16.42 -2.88
N GLU A 117 0.45 -17.51 -2.59
CA GLU A 117 1.71 -17.80 -3.22
C GLU A 117 1.55 -17.89 -4.74
N VAL A 118 2.44 -17.23 -5.47
CA VAL A 118 2.52 -17.26 -6.92
C VAL A 118 3.88 -17.83 -7.33
N GLU A 119 4.10 -18.00 -8.63
CA GLU A 119 5.42 -18.34 -9.15
C GLU A 119 6.46 -17.34 -8.66
N ASP A 120 7.58 -17.84 -8.15
CA ASP A 120 8.67 -16.97 -7.68
C ASP A 120 9.35 -16.28 -8.88
N GLU A 121 9.92 -15.10 -8.63
CA GLU A 121 10.54 -14.25 -9.65
C GLU A 121 9.61 -13.94 -10.84
N LYS A 122 8.33 -13.80 -10.57
CA LYS A 122 7.34 -13.52 -11.62
C LYS A 122 7.47 -12.11 -12.19
N GLU A 123 7.57 -12.02 -13.49
CA GLU A 123 7.64 -10.75 -14.22
C GLU A 123 6.24 -10.22 -14.58
N TYR A 124 6.11 -8.89 -14.59
CA TYR A 124 4.92 -8.17 -15.00
C TYR A 124 5.29 -6.99 -15.87
N THR A 125 4.55 -6.74 -16.93
CA THR A 125 4.53 -5.42 -17.56
C THR A 125 3.86 -4.41 -16.64
N ALA A 126 4.03 -3.09 -16.86
CA ALA A 126 3.33 -2.06 -16.10
C ALA A 126 1.82 -2.32 -16.04
N GLN A 127 1.19 -2.65 -17.18
CA GLN A 127 -0.25 -2.95 -17.23
C GLN A 127 -0.63 -4.15 -16.36
N GLN A 128 0.14 -5.23 -16.39
CA GLN A 128 -0.11 -6.42 -15.57
C GLN A 128 0.08 -6.14 -14.07
N ALA A 129 1.12 -5.37 -13.70
CA ALA A 129 1.37 -4.96 -12.32
C ALA A 129 0.22 -4.07 -11.80
N LEU A 130 -0.23 -3.11 -12.59
CA LEU A 130 -1.40 -2.28 -12.28
C LEU A 130 -2.68 -3.12 -12.15
N GLU A 131 -2.90 -4.09 -13.04
CA GLU A 131 -4.05 -5.01 -12.95
C GLU A 131 -4.02 -5.79 -11.63
N THR A 132 -2.84 -6.28 -11.24
CA THR A 132 -2.62 -7.01 -9.97
C THR A 132 -2.96 -6.14 -8.76
N ILE A 133 -2.46 -4.92 -8.71
CA ILE A 133 -2.75 -3.93 -7.65
C ILE A 133 -4.24 -3.62 -7.58
N LEU A 134 -4.89 -3.37 -8.70
CA LEU A 134 -6.31 -3.00 -8.76
C LEU A 134 -7.23 -4.14 -8.32
N TYR A 135 -6.92 -5.37 -8.66
CA TYR A 135 -7.65 -6.56 -8.18
C TYR A 135 -7.18 -7.01 -6.79
N GLN A 136 -6.12 -6.40 -6.22
CA GLN A 136 -5.50 -6.76 -4.93
C GLN A 136 -5.17 -8.26 -4.88
N LYS A 137 -4.32 -8.71 -5.79
CA LYS A 137 -3.93 -10.12 -5.93
C LYS A 137 -2.55 -10.36 -5.32
N ASP A 138 -1.53 -10.46 -6.14
CA ASP A 138 -0.21 -10.92 -5.74
C ASP A 138 0.52 -9.91 -4.83
N PHE A 139 0.29 -8.63 -5.03
CA PHE A 139 0.74 -7.51 -4.19
C PHE A 139 -0.23 -6.32 -4.30
N ASP A 140 -0.05 -5.31 -3.45
CA ASP A 140 -0.95 -4.15 -3.36
C ASP A 140 -0.26 -2.81 -3.71
N ALA A 141 -1.00 -1.72 -3.42
CA ALA A 141 -0.55 -0.36 -3.67
C ALA A 141 0.37 0.20 -2.59
N SER A 142 0.71 -0.56 -1.51
CA SER A 142 1.63 -0.08 -0.47
C SER A 142 2.91 0.48 -1.10
N ALA A 143 3.44 1.55 -0.53
CA ALA A 143 4.74 2.06 -0.91
C ALA A 143 5.88 1.13 -0.46
N CYS A 144 5.65 0.40 0.64
CA CYS A 144 6.62 -0.50 1.27
C CYS A 144 6.71 -1.86 0.56
N GLY A 145 7.77 -2.63 0.87
CA GLY A 145 8.03 -3.93 0.26
C GLY A 145 8.39 -3.86 -1.23
N LYS A 146 8.85 -2.71 -1.70
CA LYS A 146 9.22 -2.45 -3.10
C LYS A 146 10.50 -1.64 -3.17
N LEU A 147 11.39 -2.04 -4.09
CA LEU A 147 12.57 -1.27 -4.48
C LEU A 147 12.30 -0.67 -5.87
N TYR A 148 12.30 0.64 -5.96
CA TYR A 148 11.93 1.38 -7.16
C TYR A 148 13.15 2.08 -7.75
N ARG A 149 13.26 2.13 -9.08
CA ARG A 149 14.18 3.06 -9.74
C ARG A 149 13.77 4.49 -9.39
N THR A 150 14.69 5.28 -8.82
CA THR A 150 14.40 6.63 -8.24
C THR A 150 13.82 7.58 -9.30
N GLU A 151 14.25 7.51 -10.54
CA GLU A 151 13.74 8.36 -11.63
C GLU A 151 12.22 8.23 -11.87
N LEU A 152 11.60 7.12 -11.48
CA LEU A 152 10.15 6.93 -11.60
C LEU A 152 9.35 7.95 -10.75
N PHE A 153 9.97 8.50 -9.72
CA PHE A 153 9.37 9.53 -8.88
C PHE A 153 9.49 10.95 -9.46
N CYS A 154 10.18 11.14 -10.58
CA CYS A 154 10.26 12.45 -11.23
C CYS A 154 8.85 13.00 -11.55
N GLY A 155 8.47 14.14 -10.95
CA GLY A 155 7.12 14.73 -11.08
C GLY A 155 6.00 13.93 -10.40
N VAL A 156 6.31 13.02 -9.50
CA VAL A 156 5.33 12.29 -8.68
C VAL A 156 5.55 12.65 -7.21
N GLU A 157 4.52 13.16 -6.56
CA GLU A 157 4.50 13.46 -5.14
C GLU A 157 3.39 12.69 -4.43
N TYR A 158 3.62 12.36 -3.17
CA TYR A 158 2.60 11.83 -2.28
C TYR A 158 1.61 12.94 -1.90
N PRO A 159 0.28 12.69 -1.91
CA PRO A 159 -0.73 13.72 -1.63
C PRO A 159 -0.76 14.09 -0.14
N VAL A 160 -0.19 15.24 0.21
CA VAL A 160 -0.11 15.71 1.60
C VAL A 160 -1.50 15.90 2.19
N GLY A 161 -1.67 15.51 3.46
CA GLY A 161 -2.93 15.62 4.20
C GLY A 161 -4.00 14.61 3.79
N ARG A 162 -3.68 13.63 2.94
CA ARG A 162 -4.59 12.54 2.52
C ARG A 162 -4.22 11.23 3.21
N ILE A 163 -5.24 10.43 3.46
CA ILE A 163 -5.13 9.04 3.85
C ILE A 163 -5.21 8.19 2.58
N PHE A 164 -4.57 7.01 2.57
CA PHE A 164 -4.40 6.18 1.37
C PHE A 164 -3.56 6.88 0.28
N GLU A 165 -2.52 7.57 0.72
CA GLU A 165 -1.55 8.26 -0.14
C GLU A 165 -0.86 7.31 -1.12
N ASP A 166 -0.65 6.07 -0.70
CA ASP A 166 -0.12 4.97 -1.50
C ASP A 166 -1.04 4.62 -2.69
N ILE A 167 -2.35 4.51 -2.45
CA ILE A 167 -3.34 4.31 -3.53
C ILE A 167 -3.29 5.48 -4.53
N GLY A 168 -3.04 6.70 -4.04
CA GLY A 168 -2.94 7.91 -4.86
C GLY A 168 -1.62 8.05 -5.62
N THR A 169 -0.56 7.31 -5.24
CA THR A 169 0.80 7.52 -5.75
C THR A 169 1.38 6.31 -6.47
N THR A 170 1.36 5.12 -5.86
CA THR A 170 2.05 3.93 -6.37
C THR A 170 1.66 3.58 -7.81
N TYR A 171 0.39 3.73 -8.18
CA TYR A 171 -0.03 3.47 -9.56
C TYR A 171 0.62 4.41 -10.57
N ARG A 172 0.91 5.67 -10.21
CA ARG A 172 1.57 6.66 -11.08
C ARG A 172 3.02 6.28 -11.33
N VAL A 173 3.68 5.75 -10.30
CA VAL A 173 5.06 5.24 -10.39
C VAL A 173 5.08 3.99 -11.27
N ILE A 174 4.23 3.00 -10.98
CA ILE A 174 4.13 1.75 -11.75
C ILE A 174 3.71 1.99 -13.21
N ALA A 175 2.87 3.00 -13.49
CA ALA A 175 2.48 3.34 -14.85
C ALA A 175 3.64 3.80 -15.75
N LYS A 176 4.75 4.24 -15.15
CA LYS A 176 5.97 4.65 -15.86
C LYS A 176 6.96 3.49 -16.09
N CYS A 177 6.77 2.35 -15.41
CA CYS A 177 7.66 1.21 -15.53
C CYS A 177 7.52 0.52 -16.89
N SER A 178 8.59 -0.09 -17.34
CA SER A 178 8.56 -1.11 -18.40
C SER A 178 8.28 -2.49 -17.80
N LYS A 179 8.94 -2.81 -16.72
CA LYS A 179 8.89 -4.13 -16.07
C LYS A 179 8.91 -4.03 -14.54
N VAL A 180 8.11 -4.89 -13.90
CA VAL A 180 8.11 -5.15 -12.46
C VAL A 180 8.41 -6.63 -12.24
N VAL A 181 9.25 -6.98 -11.28
CA VAL A 181 9.52 -8.36 -10.86
C VAL A 181 9.06 -8.58 -9.43
N PHE A 182 8.43 -9.71 -9.15
CA PHE A 182 7.92 -10.07 -7.82
C PHE A 182 8.61 -11.34 -7.31
N THR A 183 8.93 -11.39 -6.01
CA THR A 183 9.38 -12.60 -5.33
C THR A 183 8.47 -12.96 -4.15
N ASN A 184 8.27 -14.26 -3.93
CA ASN A 184 7.55 -14.78 -2.74
C ASN A 184 8.36 -14.67 -1.45
N ARG A 185 9.66 -14.32 -1.51
CA ARG A 185 10.49 -14.16 -0.32
C ARG A 185 9.90 -13.07 0.59
N LYS A 186 9.74 -13.39 1.87
CA LYS A 186 9.19 -12.49 2.89
C LYS A 186 10.32 -11.65 3.48
N LEU A 187 10.66 -10.58 2.78
CA LEU A 187 11.82 -9.73 3.11
C LEU A 187 11.42 -8.44 3.86
N TYR A 188 10.16 -8.07 3.82
CA TYR A 188 9.58 -6.95 4.55
C TYR A 188 8.74 -7.47 5.72
N CYS A 189 9.14 -7.14 6.96
CA CYS A 189 8.45 -7.58 8.17
C CYS A 189 7.48 -6.49 8.63
N TYR A 190 6.19 -6.70 8.38
CA TYR A 190 5.11 -5.76 8.63
C TYR A 190 4.48 -5.98 10.01
N LEU A 191 4.65 -5.01 10.91
CA LEU A 191 4.06 -5.05 12.26
C LEU A 191 2.57 -4.68 12.24
N GLN A 192 1.73 -5.60 12.73
CA GLN A 192 0.31 -5.35 12.93
C GLN A 192 0.05 -4.90 14.37
N ARG A 193 -0.45 -3.66 14.52
CA ARG A 193 -0.82 -3.12 15.83
C ARG A 193 -2.33 -2.83 15.90
N PRO A 194 -2.98 -3.03 17.07
CA PRO A 194 -4.41 -2.72 17.25
C PRO A 194 -4.74 -1.25 16.99
N ASP A 195 -3.82 -0.34 17.31
CA ASP A 195 -3.92 1.11 17.17
C ASP A 195 -3.45 1.66 15.81
N SER A 196 -3.15 0.78 14.85
CA SER A 196 -2.73 1.18 13.51
C SER A 196 -3.78 2.07 12.83
N LEU A 197 -3.31 3.08 12.09
CA LEU A 197 -4.15 3.95 11.26
C LEU A 197 -5.03 3.17 10.29
N ALA A 198 -4.58 2.01 9.84
CA ALA A 198 -5.35 1.12 8.96
C ALA A 198 -6.64 0.59 9.60
N HIS A 199 -6.74 0.56 10.92
CA HIS A 199 -7.91 0.09 11.67
C HIS A 199 -8.89 1.21 12.05
N SER A 200 -8.47 2.48 11.97
CA SER A 200 -9.33 3.61 12.28
C SER A 200 -10.21 3.97 11.08
N VAL A 201 -11.52 4.03 11.26
CA VAL A 201 -12.45 4.41 10.19
C VAL A 201 -13.18 5.68 10.54
N SER A 202 -12.59 6.83 10.17
CA SER A 202 -13.25 8.13 10.25
C SER A 202 -13.93 8.48 8.93
N LEU A 203 -14.77 9.52 8.95
CA LEU A 203 -15.34 10.09 7.71
C LEU A 203 -14.25 10.49 6.71
N LYS A 204 -13.12 11.03 7.21
CA LYS A 204 -11.97 11.39 6.38
C LYS A 204 -11.39 10.18 5.66
N HIS A 205 -11.22 9.02 6.32
CA HIS A 205 -10.78 7.77 5.69
C HIS A 205 -11.68 7.40 4.50
N VAL A 206 -13.00 7.49 4.70
CA VAL A 206 -13.95 7.14 3.64
C VAL A 206 -13.85 8.10 2.46
N LEU A 207 -13.83 9.41 2.71
CA LEU A 207 -13.80 10.43 1.66
C LEU A 207 -12.47 10.41 0.88
N ASP A 208 -11.34 10.38 1.57
CA ASP A 208 -10.02 10.33 0.95
C ASP A 208 -9.85 9.05 0.13
N GLY A 209 -10.20 7.88 0.70
CA GLY A 209 -10.12 6.61 -0.02
C GLY A 209 -10.98 6.58 -1.29
N VAL A 210 -12.18 7.14 -1.23
CA VAL A 210 -13.07 7.27 -2.40
C VAL A 210 -12.45 8.20 -3.46
N GLU A 211 -11.89 9.33 -3.04
CA GLU A 211 -11.23 10.27 -3.94
C GLU A 211 -10.02 9.65 -4.63
N MET A 212 -9.15 8.97 -3.86
CA MET A 212 -7.94 8.32 -4.39
C MET A 212 -8.26 7.26 -5.44
N VAL A 213 -9.22 6.36 -5.18
CA VAL A 213 -9.58 5.32 -6.19
C VAL A 213 -10.30 5.92 -7.40
N GLN A 214 -11.00 7.04 -7.26
CA GLN A 214 -11.63 7.73 -8.40
C GLN A 214 -10.61 8.47 -9.25
N GLN A 215 -9.61 9.08 -8.64
CA GLN A 215 -8.48 9.68 -9.36
C GLN A 215 -7.72 8.59 -10.11
N GLN A 216 -7.37 7.50 -9.45
CA GLN A 216 -6.72 6.34 -10.06
C GLN A 216 -7.54 5.79 -11.26
N GLU A 217 -8.88 5.69 -11.13
CA GLU A 217 -9.75 5.25 -12.24
C GLU A 217 -9.71 6.22 -13.43
N ARG A 218 -9.71 7.53 -13.19
CA ARG A 218 -9.62 8.54 -14.27
C ARG A 218 -8.29 8.44 -15.00
N ASP A 219 -7.19 8.54 -14.26
CA ASP A 219 -5.85 8.55 -14.82
C ASP A 219 -5.53 7.26 -15.60
N LEU A 220 -5.85 6.11 -15.01
CA LEU A 220 -5.58 4.83 -15.65
C LEU A 220 -6.50 4.52 -16.84
N ASN A 221 -7.75 4.98 -16.84
CA ASN A 221 -8.63 4.79 -18.01
C ASN A 221 -8.15 5.57 -19.23
N GLU A 222 -7.43 6.67 -19.03
CA GLU A 222 -6.84 7.47 -20.12
C GLU A 222 -5.63 6.76 -20.73
N VAL A 223 -4.70 6.28 -19.88
CA VAL A 223 -3.42 5.70 -20.33
C VAL A 223 -3.53 4.19 -20.61
N PHE A 224 -4.32 3.46 -19.81
CA PHE A 224 -4.50 2.00 -19.91
C PHE A 224 -5.99 1.62 -19.99
N PRO A 225 -6.67 1.86 -21.14
CA PRO A 225 -8.11 1.56 -21.28
C PRO A 225 -8.49 0.10 -21.00
N ALA A 226 -7.55 -0.83 -21.18
CA ALA A 226 -7.73 -2.25 -20.86
C ALA A 226 -7.97 -2.52 -19.38
N LEU A 227 -7.54 -1.63 -18.48
CA LEU A 227 -7.70 -1.75 -17.02
C LEU A 227 -9.07 -1.29 -16.50
N LYS A 228 -9.96 -0.81 -17.36
CA LYS A 228 -11.27 -0.25 -16.96
C LYS A 228 -12.10 -1.16 -16.05
N LYS A 229 -12.07 -2.48 -16.26
CA LYS A 229 -12.76 -3.45 -15.39
C LYS A 229 -12.10 -3.52 -14.01
N ALA A 230 -10.77 -3.58 -13.96
CA ALA A 230 -10.00 -3.63 -12.74
C ALA A 230 -10.18 -2.35 -11.90
N CYS A 231 -10.16 -1.17 -12.54
CA CYS A 231 -10.44 0.12 -11.89
C CYS A 231 -11.85 0.14 -11.26
N ARG A 232 -12.86 -0.33 -11.98
CA ARG A 232 -14.22 -0.45 -11.45
C ARG A 232 -14.28 -1.38 -10.23
N CYS A 233 -13.54 -2.49 -10.27
CA CYS A 233 -13.45 -3.43 -9.14
C CYS A 233 -12.81 -2.77 -7.91
N ARG A 234 -11.71 -2.02 -8.10
CA ARG A 234 -11.04 -1.28 -7.03
C ARG A 234 -11.95 -0.22 -6.41
N CYS A 235 -12.60 0.60 -7.24
CA CYS A 235 -13.58 1.58 -6.79
C CYS A 235 -14.71 0.93 -5.99
N LEU A 236 -15.30 -0.15 -6.51
CA LEU A 236 -16.40 -0.85 -5.83
C LEU A 236 -15.97 -1.42 -4.48
N SER A 237 -14.76 -1.98 -4.37
CA SER A 237 -14.18 -2.43 -3.10
C SER A 237 -14.09 -1.30 -2.07
N MET A 238 -13.64 -0.11 -2.48
CA MET A 238 -13.55 1.06 -1.60
C MET A 238 -14.93 1.58 -1.20
N TYR A 239 -15.91 1.59 -2.12
CA TYR A 239 -17.28 2.01 -1.79
C TYR A 239 -17.95 1.06 -0.79
N PHE A 240 -17.73 -0.25 -0.93
CA PHE A 240 -18.18 -1.22 0.07
C PHE A 240 -17.48 -1.01 1.41
N HIS A 241 -16.17 -0.78 1.40
CA HIS A 241 -15.46 -0.44 2.63
C HIS A 241 -16.11 0.77 3.31
N GLY A 242 -16.32 1.88 2.60
CA GLY A 242 -16.91 3.10 3.16
C GLY A 242 -18.35 2.93 3.70
N ILE A 243 -19.17 2.02 3.13
CA ILE A 243 -20.53 1.75 3.62
C ILE A 243 -20.54 0.77 4.81
N LEU A 244 -19.60 -0.15 4.86
CA LEU A 244 -19.57 -1.25 5.83
C LEU A 244 -18.75 -0.92 7.07
N SER A 245 -17.86 0.05 6.99
CA SER A 245 -16.94 0.43 8.07
C SER A 245 -17.48 1.66 8.82
N GLY A 246 -18.19 1.42 9.92
CA GLY A 246 -18.69 2.46 10.81
C GLY A 246 -19.92 3.24 10.31
N GLU A 247 -20.43 4.13 11.14
CA GLU A 247 -21.55 5.00 10.81
C GLU A 247 -21.07 6.22 10.03
N GLN A 248 -21.61 6.42 8.84
CA GLN A 248 -21.32 7.57 8.00
C GLN A 248 -22.56 8.48 7.89
N PRO A 249 -22.40 9.79 7.61
CA PRO A 249 -23.52 10.69 7.34
C PRO A 249 -24.45 10.15 6.25
N LYS A 250 -25.76 10.34 6.39
CA LYS A 250 -26.77 9.82 5.46
C LYS A 250 -26.50 10.19 4.01
N GLU A 251 -26.03 11.40 3.75
CA GLU A 251 -25.72 11.87 2.39
C GLU A 251 -24.51 11.15 1.78
N VAL A 252 -23.48 10.89 2.58
CA VAL A 252 -22.31 10.10 2.16
C VAL A 252 -22.73 8.67 1.83
N GLN A 253 -23.52 8.05 2.73
CA GLN A 253 -24.07 6.71 2.51
C GLN A 253 -24.92 6.62 1.22
N LYS A 254 -25.78 7.61 0.96
CA LYS A 254 -26.60 7.70 -0.26
C LYS A 254 -25.74 7.82 -1.51
N THR A 255 -24.72 8.67 -1.45
CA THR A 255 -23.77 8.86 -2.56
C THR A 255 -23.00 7.58 -2.86
N LEU A 256 -22.42 6.93 -1.84
CA LEU A 256 -21.70 5.67 -2.02
C LEU A 256 -22.61 4.56 -2.54
N TRP A 257 -23.85 4.47 -2.02
CA TRP A 257 -24.81 3.49 -2.50
C TRP A 257 -25.16 3.67 -3.97
N ASN A 258 -25.32 4.90 -4.44
CA ASN A 258 -25.55 5.19 -5.86
C ASN A 258 -24.34 4.78 -6.72
N LYS A 259 -23.11 5.06 -6.26
CA LYS A 259 -21.87 4.63 -6.94
C LYS A 259 -21.75 3.09 -7.00
N ILE A 260 -22.15 2.38 -5.93
CA ILE A 260 -22.22 0.91 -5.91
C ILE A 260 -23.19 0.41 -6.98
N LYS A 261 -24.41 0.96 -7.03
CA LYS A 261 -25.42 0.56 -8.04
C LYS A 261 -24.91 0.70 -9.48
N GLN A 262 -24.12 1.73 -9.76
CA GLN A 262 -23.55 1.97 -11.10
C GLN A 262 -22.47 0.96 -11.50
N LYS A 263 -21.68 0.45 -10.54
CA LYS A 263 -20.51 -0.39 -10.84
C LYS A 263 -20.74 -1.89 -10.57
N ARG A 264 -21.71 -2.27 -9.74
CA ARG A 264 -21.89 -3.64 -9.22
C ARG A 264 -22.09 -4.70 -10.31
N PHE A 265 -22.82 -4.39 -11.38
CA PHE A 265 -23.05 -5.33 -12.48
C PHE A 265 -21.74 -5.69 -13.19
N ALA A 266 -20.94 -4.69 -13.55
CA ALA A 266 -19.68 -4.89 -14.23
C ALA A 266 -18.68 -5.73 -13.39
N VAL A 267 -18.71 -5.60 -12.06
CA VAL A 267 -17.84 -6.37 -11.15
C VAL A 267 -18.39 -7.76 -10.90
N LEU A 268 -19.71 -7.92 -10.82
CA LEU A 268 -20.37 -9.24 -10.68
C LEU A 268 -20.00 -10.16 -11.85
N THR A 269 -19.97 -9.64 -13.07
CA THR A 269 -19.67 -10.37 -14.30
C THR A 269 -18.17 -10.46 -14.61
N ASP A 270 -17.31 -9.85 -13.82
CA ASP A 270 -15.87 -9.88 -14.00
C ASP A 270 -15.25 -11.11 -13.30
N SER A 271 -14.81 -12.09 -14.09
CA SER A 271 -14.20 -13.33 -13.58
C SER A 271 -12.87 -13.09 -12.85
N LYS A 272 -12.14 -12.00 -13.18
CA LYS A 272 -10.88 -11.63 -12.52
C LYS A 272 -11.09 -10.98 -11.15
N ALA A 273 -12.28 -10.43 -10.86
CA ALA A 273 -12.59 -9.80 -9.59
C ALA A 273 -12.59 -10.81 -8.43
N ARG A 274 -12.10 -10.38 -7.26
CA ARG A 274 -12.04 -11.24 -6.06
C ARG A 274 -13.44 -11.77 -5.69
N ARG A 275 -13.51 -13.05 -5.28
CA ARG A 275 -14.75 -13.71 -4.88
C ARG A 275 -15.54 -12.89 -3.85
N LYS A 276 -14.84 -12.32 -2.83
CA LYS A 276 -15.50 -11.48 -1.80
C LYS A 276 -16.16 -10.23 -2.38
N THR A 277 -15.53 -9.56 -3.36
CA THR A 277 -16.06 -8.36 -3.99
C THR A 277 -17.25 -8.69 -4.90
N ARG A 278 -17.17 -9.80 -5.65
CA ARG A 278 -18.30 -10.30 -6.46
C ARG A 278 -19.50 -10.71 -5.62
N LEU A 279 -19.25 -11.39 -4.49
CA LEU A 279 -20.32 -11.78 -3.55
C LEU A 279 -20.98 -10.53 -2.94
N ALA A 280 -20.22 -9.53 -2.50
CA ALA A 280 -20.77 -8.26 -2.01
C ALA A 280 -21.58 -7.53 -3.10
N ALA A 281 -21.10 -7.54 -4.35
CA ALA A 281 -21.83 -6.99 -5.50
C ALA A 281 -23.17 -7.72 -5.71
N MET A 282 -23.22 -9.05 -5.62
CA MET A 282 -24.42 -9.85 -5.72
C MET A 282 -25.41 -9.52 -4.59
N ILE A 283 -24.95 -9.54 -3.34
CA ILE A 283 -25.80 -9.26 -2.16
C ILE A 283 -26.35 -7.83 -2.22
N SER A 284 -25.62 -6.88 -2.81
CA SER A 284 -26.06 -5.50 -2.94
C SER A 284 -27.36 -5.33 -3.78
N TYR A 285 -27.76 -6.33 -4.57
CA TYR A 285 -29.06 -6.33 -5.27
C TYR A 285 -30.24 -6.55 -4.33
N LEU A 286 -30.03 -7.18 -3.18
CA LEU A 286 -31.04 -7.34 -2.13
C LEU A 286 -31.23 -6.07 -1.29
N GLY A 287 -30.36 -5.08 -1.46
CA GLY A 287 -30.41 -3.82 -0.74
C GLY A 287 -29.22 -3.61 0.21
N LYS A 288 -29.18 -2.42 0.83
CA LYS A 288 -28.09 -2.03 1.74
C LYS A 288 -28.15 -2.79 3.08
N ALA A 289 -29.34 -2.92 3.67
CA ALA A 289 -29.50 -3.54 4.99
C ALA A 289 -29.08 -5.03 5.01
N PRO A 290 -29.45 -5.90 4.05
CA PRO A 290 -28.90 -7.26 3.99
C PRO A 290 -27.39 -7.31 3.86
N LEU A 291 -26.81 -6.42 3.06
CA LEU A 291 -25.35 -6.35 2.89
C LEU A 291 -24.63 -6.02 4.22
N GLN A 292 -25.12 -5.02 4.96
CA GLN A 292 -24.58 -4.63 6.26
C GLN A 292 -24.73 -5.76 7.29
N LYS A 293 -25.90 -6.40 7.38
CA LYS A 293 -26.15 -7.50 8.31
C LYS A 293 -25.22 -8.68 8.08
N ILE A 294 -25.00 -9.09 6.83
CA ILE A 294 -24.08 -10.19 6.50
C ILE A 294 -22.63 -9.82 6.84
N TYR A 295 -22.25 -8.57 6.62
CA TYR A 295 -20.90 -8.10 6.98
C TYR A 295 -20.69 -8.14 8.51
N GLN A 296 -21.66 -7.64 9.30
CA GLN A 296 -21.58 -7.66 10.76
C GLN A 296 -21.45 -9.07 11.32
N LEU A 297 -22.25 -10.02 10.82
CA LEU A 297 -22.14 -11.44 11.21
C LEU A 297 -20.74 -12.00 10.96
N LYS A 298 -20.09 -11.63 9.85
CA LYS A 298 -18.73 -12.08 9.53
C LYS A 298 -17.67 -11.46 10.42
N VAL A 299 -17.86 -10.24 10.89
CA VAL A 299 -16.92 -9.56 11.81
C VAL A 299 -17.06 -10.13 13.22
N SER A 300 -18.27 -10.46 13.67
CA SER A 300 -18.53 -11.03 15.00
C SER A 300 -18.04 -12.50 15.14
N CYS A 301 -17.73 -13.17 14.04
CA CYS A 301 -17.20 -14.55 14.02
C CYS A 301 -15.66 -14.62 13.87
N ARG A 302 -14.97 -13.49 13.95
CA ARG A 302 -13.51 -13.38 13.95
C ARG A 302 -13.01 -12.88 15.30
#